data_5d7f1ab013cd9f771aacc63d58ca611d
#
_entry.id   5d7f1ab013cd9f771aacc63d58ca611d
#
_cell.length_a   1.000
_cell.length_b   1.000
_cell.length_c   1.000
_cell.angle_alpha   90.00
_cell.angle_beta   90.00
_cell.angle_gamma   90.00
#
_symmetry.space_group_name_H-M   'P 1'
#
loop_
_entity.id
_entity.type
_entity.pdbx_description
1 polymer ?
#
loop_
_entity_poly.entity_id
_entity_poly.type
_entity_poly.pdbx_seq_one_letter_code
_entity_poly.pdbx_strand_id
1 'polypeptide(L)'
;MRRAAPLTAILLLATLSLPAHAQTTLPPHAWLFGAWVGGIFPPPSSVNAQECLAQPVVIFTRDVVMRSVITDVTYVQRQVETARVTPEGTEFRFTPPVAPVSANPFSPAPGANDVGFGCISPDILRVQRRGSNEISFPGCSDFPYPLVRCP
;
A
#
# COMPACT_ATOMS: atom_id res chain seq x y z
N MET A 1 -39.92 40.75 62.73
CA MET A 1 -39.59 39.39 62.33
C MET A 1 -39.35 39.40 60.81
N ARG A 2 -38.10 39.47 60.38
CA ARG A 2 -37.69 39.50 58.96
C ARG A 2 -37.09 38.11 58.62
N ARG A 3 -37.73 37.42 57.70
CA ARG A 3 -37.26 36.13 57.21
C ARG A 3 -36.32 36.36 56.03
N ALA A 4 -35.05 36.00 56.17
CA ALA A 4 -34.07 35.96 55.09
C ALA A 4 -34.22 34.66 54.30
N ALA A 5 -34.36 34.76 53.01
CA ALA A 5 -34.33 33.60 52.08
C ALA A 5 -32.90 33.38 51.58
N PRO A 6 -32.41 32.13 51.49
CA PRO A 6 -31.11 31.87 50.93
C PRO A 6 -31.19 31.79 49.39
N LEU A 7 -30.37 32.53 48.69
CA LEU A 7 -30.13 32.45 47.26
C LEU A 7 -29.21 31.27 46.96
N THR A 8 -29.75 30.23 46.37
CA THR A 8 -28.98 29.05 45.91
C THR A 8 -28.42 29.38 44.51
N ALA A 9 -27.13 29.66 44.46
CA ALA A 9 -26.44 29.84 43.20
C ALA A 9 -26.15 28.47 42.55
N ILE A 10 -26.84 28.21 41.42
CA ILE A 10 -26.58 27.04 40.58
C ILE A 10 -25.40 27.35 39.65
N LEU A 11 -24.24 26.73 39.94
CA LEU A 11 -23.03 26.81 39.11
C LEU A 11 -23.20 25.83 37.94
N LEU A 12 -23.54 26.31 36.73
CA LEU A 12 -23.53 25.50 35.50
C LEU A 12 -22.06 25.28 35.06
N LEU A 13 -21.53 24.09 35.32
CA LEU A 13 -20.29 23.65 34.68
C LEU A 13 -20.57 23.31 33.21
N ALA A 14 -20.25 24.22 32.29
CA ALA A 14 -20.18 23.95 30.87
C ALA A 14 -18.94 23.09 30.58
N THR A 15 -19.10 21.78 30.39
CA THR A 15 -18.05 20.89 29.94
C THR A 15 -17.77 21.19 28.46
N LEU A 16 -16.68 21.89 28.19
CA LEU A 16 -16.14 22.05 26.83
C LEU A 16 -15.62 20.70 26.35
N SER A 17 -16.42 20.00 25.55
CA SER A 17 -15.98 18.82 24.81
C SER A 17 -15.05 19.29 23.69
N LEU A 18 -13.73 19.23 23.89
CA LEU A 18 -12.76 19.41 22.83
C LEU A 18 -12.92 18.28 21.81
N PRO A 19 -13.04 18.56 20.50
CA PRO A 19 -13.07 17.52 19.49
C PRO A 19 -11.72 16.79 19.54
N ALA A 20 -11.75 15.49 19.85
CA ALA A 20 -10.59 14.62 19.73
C ALA A 20 -10.20 14.59 18.24
N HIS A 21 -9.14 15.29 17.87
CA HIS A 21 -8.54 15.15 16.55
C HIS A 21 -8.01 13.73 16.44
N ALA A 22 -8.68 12.91 15.64
CA ALA A 22 -8.17 11.60 15.27
C ALA A 22 -6.84 11.82 14.54
N GLN A 23 -5.74 11.57 15.21
CA GLN A 23 -4.42 11.55 14.58
C GLN A 23 -4.43 10.37 13.61
N THR A 24 -4.49 10.66 12.33
CA THR A 24 -4.30 9.67 11.27
C THR A 24 -2.84 9.24 11.30
N THR A 25 -2.55 8.22 12.10
CA THR A 25 -1.22 7.61 12.11
C THR A 25 -0.96 7.01 10.74
N LEU A 26 0.15 7.39 10.13
CA LEU A 26 0.58 6.83 8.86
C LEU A 26 0.78 5.31 9.02
N PRO A 27 0.35 4.51 8.05
CA PRO A 27 0.56 3.07 8.11
C PRO A 27 2.07 2.74 8.08
N PRO A 28 2.46 1.55 8.57
CA PRO A 28 3.88 1.17 8.70
C PRO A 28 4.63 1.14 7.37
N HIS A 29 3.93 1.04 6.25
CA HIS A 29 4.49 1.04 4.90
C HIS A 29 4.41 2.40 4.19
N ALA A 30 4.04 3.48 4.88
CA ALA A 30 3.92 4.82 4.27
C ALA A 30 5.22 5.30 3.60
N TRP A 31 6.36 4.80 4.03
CA TRP A 31 7.65 5.08 3.42
C TRP A 31 7.77 4.57 1.98
N LEU A 32 6.92 3.63 1.55
CA LEU A 32 6.84 3.09 0.19
C LEU A 32 5.93 3.88 -0.73
N PHE A 33 5.06 4.74 -0.23
CA PHE A 33 4.05 5.41 -1.05
C PHE A 33 4.65 6.12 -2.25
N GLY A 34 3.98 5.95 -3.40
CA GLY A 34 4.40 6.48 -4.68
C GLY A 34 4.74 5.38 -5.68
N ALA A 35 5.30 5.79 -6.82
CA ALA A 35 5.67 4.94 -7.93
C ALA A 35 7.14 4.54 -7.87
N TRP A 36 7.42 3.33 -8.34
CA TRP A 36 8.75 2.72 -8.37
C TRP A 36 8.95 2.06 -9.73
N VAL A 37 10.10 2.30 -10.36
CA VAL A 37 10.44 1.74 -11.68
C VAL A 37 11.59 0.76 -11.58
N GLY A 38 11.73 -0.09 -12.58
CA GLY A 38 12.68 -1.19 -12.60
C GLY A 38 12.05 -2.49 -12.17
N GLY A 39 12.82 -3.34 -11.55
CA GLY A 39 12.37 -4.65 -11.03
C GLY A 39 12.32 -5.74 -12.08
N ILE A 40 11.58 -5.56 -13.17
CA ILE A 40 11.53 -6.49 -14.31
C ILE A 40 12.80 -6.33 -15.17
N PHE A 41 13.20 -5.08 -15.37
CA PHE A 41 14.45 -4.70 -16.03
C PHE A 41 15.36 -3.99 -15.02
N PRO A 42 16.68 -3.92 -15.29
CA PRO A 42 17.57 -3.10 -14.50
C PRO A 42 17.04 -1.66 -14.44
N PRO A 43 17.07 -1.00 -13.28
CA PRO A 43 16.61 0.37 -13.16
C PRO A 43 17.48 1.29 -14.04
N PRO A 44 16.91 2.39 -14.58
CA PRO A 44 17.68 3.37 -15.32
C PRO A 44 18.74 4.03 -14.43
N SER A 45 19.83 4.49 -15.04
CA SER A 45 20.93 5.18 -14.34
C SER A 45 20.51 6.52 -13.75
N SER A 46 19.49 7.15 -14.33
CA SER A 46 18.85 8.36 -13.82
C SER A 46 17.34 8.16 -13.86
N VAL A 47 16.63 8.63 -12.85
CA VAL A 47 15.16 8.49 -12.76
C VAL A 47 14.54 9.87 -12.90
N ASN A 48 13.90 10.10 -14.03
CA ASN A 48 13.11 11.29 -14.30
C ASN A 48 11.65 10.90 -14.62
N ALA A 49 10.77 11.88 -14.72
CA ALA A 49 9.35 11.63 -14.96
C ALA A 49 9.08 10.87 -16.27
N GLN A 50 9.88 11.11 -17.32
CA GLN A 50 9.73 10.43 -18.61
C GLN A 50 10.08 8.94 -18.50
N GLU A 51 11.13 8.60 -17.80
CA GLU A 51 11.55 7.21 -17.58
C GLU A 51 10.54 6.47 -16.70
N CYS A 52 9.98 7.14 -15.71
CA CYS A 52 8.91 6.58 -14.89
C CYS A 52 7.65 6.25 -15.68
N LEU A 53 7.34 6.98 -16.75
CA LEU A 53 6.20 6.69 -17.62
C LEU A 53 6.51 5.60 -18.66
N ALA A 54 7.78 5.41 -19.01
CA ALA A 54 8.20 4.50 -20.07
C ALA A 54 8.47 3.07 -19.60
N GLN A 55 8.60 2.84 -18.30
CA GLN A 55 8.97 1.53 -17.75
C GLN A 55 7.84 0.94 -16.89
N PRO A 56 7.83 -0.40 -16.74
CA PRO A 56 6.97 -1.06 -15.79
C PRO A 56 7.16 -0.50 -14.39
N VAL A 57 6.07 -0.17 -13.72
CA VAL A 57 6.09 0.43 -12.40
C VAL A 57 5.30 -0.40 -11.41
N VAL A 58 5.70 -0.28 -10.15
CA VAL A 58 4.92 -0.70 -8.99
C VAL A 58 4.52 0.56 -8.24
N ILE A 59 3.25 0.67 -7.89
CA ILE A 59 2.70 1.82 -7.16
C ILE A 59 2.19 1.32 -5.82
N PHE A 60 2.72 1.89 -4.75
CA PHE A 60 2.24 1.63 -3.40
C PHE A 60 1.34 2.76 -2.94
N THR A 61 0.16 2.39 -2.47
CA THR A 61 -0.77 3.27 -1.78
C THR A 61 -1.05 2.74 -0.37
N ARG A 62 -1.98 3.36 0.33
CA ARG A 62 -2.36 2.93 1.68
C ARG A 62 -2.94 1.50 1.69
N ASP A 63 -3.83 1.22 0.76
CA ASP A 63 -4.70 0.04 0.81
C ASP A 63 -4.52 -0.89 -0.41
N VAL A 64 -3.76 -0.42 -1.42
CA VAL A 64 -3.58 -1.14 -2.68
C VAL A 64 -2.14 -1.05 -3.13
N VAL A 65 -1.59 -2.16 -3.62
CA VAL A 65 -0.36 -2.20 -4.40
C VAL A 65 -0.73 -2.54 -5.84
N MET A 66 -0.28 -1.72 -6.77
CA MET A 66 -0.49 -1.90 -8.21
C MET A 66 0.82 -2.22 -8.89
N ARG A 67 0.79 -3.11 -9.89
CA ARG A 67 1.92 -3.35 -10.77
C ARG A 67 1.49 -3.26 -12.23
N SER A 68 2.33 -2.74 -13.10
CA SER A 68 2.17 -2.91 -14.53
C SER A 68 2.67 -4.29 -14.95
N VAL A 69 2.12 -4.82 -16.03
CA VAL A 69 2.58 -6.03 -16.71
C VAL A 69 3.15 -5.67 -18.07
N ILE A 70 4.13 -6.44 -18.54
CA ILE A 70 4.86 -6.12 -19.79
C ILE A 70 3.94 -6.26 -21.02
N THR A 71 2.99 -7.20 -20.93
CA THR A 71 2.13 -7.58 -22.06
C THR A 71 0.80 -6.83 -22.12
N ASP A 72 0.48 -6.05 -21.10
CA ASP A 72 -0.77 -5.32 -20.99
C ASP A 72 -0.52 -3.93 -20.38
N VAL A 73 -1.21 -2.94 -20.92
CA VAL A 73 -1.20 -1.55 -20.41
C VAL A 73 -1.98 -1.40 -19.10
N THR A 74 -2.68 -2.44 -18.67
CA THR A 74 -3.46 -2.43 -17.45
C THR A 74 -2.57 -2.68 -16.22
N TYR A 75 -3.00 -2.13 -15.08
CA TYR A 75 -2.38 -2.42 -13.80
C TYR A 75 -3.11 -3.55 -13.09
N VAL A 76 -2.35 -4.56 -12.68
CA VAL A 76 -2.85 -5.55 -11.72
C VAL A 76 -2.85 -4.91 -10.34
N GLN A 77 -3.98 -5.00 -9.64
CA GLN A 77 -4.17 -4.42 -8.32
C GLN A 77 -4.30 -5.51 -7.27
N ARG A 78 -3.59 -5.34 -6.17
CA ARG A 78 -3.68 -6.22 -5.01
C ARG A 78 -4.08 -5.40 -3.78
N GLN A 79 -5.20 -5.76 -3.18
CA GLN A 79 -5.66 -5.13 -1.95
C GLN A 79 -4.81 -5.59 -0.77
N VAL A 80 -4.33 -4.64 0.02
CA VAL A 80 -3.55 -4.90 1.22
C VAL A 80 -4.49 -5.33 2.35
N GLU A 81 -4.35 -6.56 2.80
CA GLU A 81 -5.01 -7.07 4.00
C GLU A 81 -4.25 -6.61 5.25
N THR A 82 -2.94 -6.81 5.25
CA THR A 82 -2.05 -6.37 6.32
C THR A 82 -0.69 -5.95 5.78
N ALA A 83 -0.06 -5.00 6.46
CA ALA A 83 1.32 -4.62 6.23
C ALA A 83 2.04 -4.55 7.57
N ARG A 84 3.19 -5.21 7.69
CA ARG A 84 3.99 -5.22 8.90
C ARG A 84 5.44 -4.85 8.63
N VAL A 85 6.04 -4.12 9.55
CA VAL A 85 7.48 -3.82 9.51
C VAL A 85 8.27 -5.08 9.79
N THR A 86 9.34 -5.26 9.03
CA THR A 86 10.37 -6.27 9.27
C THR A 86 11.72 -5.57 9.45
N PRO A 87 12.74 -6.24 9.97
CA PRO A 87 14.08 -5.64 10.11
C PRO A 87 14.65 -5.11 8.78
N GLU A 88 14.26 -5.71 7.66
CA GLU A 88 14.76 -5.37 6.34
C GLU A 88 13.84 -4.43 5.55
N GLY A 89 12.60 -4.22 6.00
CA GLY A 89 11.64 -3.38 5.29
C GLY A 89 10.18 -3.62 5.68
N THR A 90 9.36 -4.11 4.75
CA THR A 90 7.92 -4.34 4.97
C THR A 90 7.47 -5.65 4.31
N GLU A 91 6.65 -6.42 5.01
CA GLU A 91 5.94 -7.56 4.46
C GLU A 91 4.45 -7.21 4.32
N PHE A 92 3.94 -7.38 3.12
CA PHE A 92 2.52 -7.27 2.79
C PHE A 92 1.89 -8.64 2.73
N ARG A 93 0.67 -8.75 3.26
CA ARG A 93 -0.27 -9.81 2.95
C ARG A 93 -1.41 -9.18 2.14
N PHE A 94 -1.74 -9.80 1.03
CA PHE A 94 -2.82 -9.37 0.16
C PHE A 94 -4.07 -10.22 0.39
N THR A 95 -5.22 -9.59 0.20
CA THR A 95 -6.47 -10.33 0.10
C THR A 95 -6.39 -11.28 -1.10
N PRO A 96 -6.74 -12.56 -0.95
CA PRO A 96 -6.79 -13.49 -2.07
C PRO A 96 -7.68 -12.93 -3.19
N PRO A 97 -7.27 -13.04 -4.47
CA PRO A 97 -8.10 -12.58 -5.56
C PRO A 97 -9.42 -13.33 -5.57
N VAL A 98 -10.52 -12.59 -5.67
CA VAL A 98 -11.82 -13.21 -5.89
C VAL A 98 -11.75 -13.83 -7.28
N ALA A 99 -11.86 -15.16 -7.36
CA ALA A 99 -11.90 -15.85 -8.64
C ALA A 99 -13.05 -15.23 -9.47
N PRO A 100 -12.79 -14.70 -10.67
CA PRO A 100 -13.86 -14.20 -11.50
C PRO A 100 -14.81 -15.37 -11.74
N VAL A 101 -16.10 -15.18 -11.45
CA VAL A 101 -17.13 -16.14 -11.84
C VAL A 101 -17.12 -16.10 -13.35
N SER A 102 -16.45 -17.07 -13.97
CA SER A 102 -16.42 -17.18 -15.43
C SER A 102 -17.85 -17.39 -15.89
N ALA A 103 -18.40 -16.38 -16.54
CA ALA A 103 -19.71 -16.49 -17.21
C ALA A 103 -19.65 -17.50 -18.37
N ASN A 104 -18.45 -17.93 -18.75
CA ASN A 104 -18.24 -18.93 -19.79
C ASN A 104 -17.45 -20.11 -19.19
N PRO A 105 -18.09 -21.31 -19.08
CA PRO A 105 -17.42 -22.49 -18.54
C PRO A 105 -16.23 -22.99 -19.38
N PHE A 106 -16.07 -22.46 -20.60
CA PHE A 106 -14.99 -22.81 -21.53
C PHE A 106 -13.84 -21.77 -21.54
N SER A 107 -13.97 -20.64 -20.82
CA SER A 107 -12.84 -19.72 -20.64
C SER A 107 -12.01 -20.20 -19.45
N PRO A 108 -10.70 -20.44 -19.65
CA PRO A 108 -9.83 -20.68 -18.52
C PRO A 108 -9.93 -19.46 -17.58
N ALA A 109 -10.24 -19.72 -16.30
CA ALA A 109 -10.14 -18.68 -15.29
C ALA A 109 -8.73 -18.07 -15.39
N PRO A 110 -8.58 -16.74 -15.35
CA PRO A 110 -7.27 -16.11 -15.28
C PRO A 110 -6.50 -16.83 -14.17
N GLY A 111 -5.36 -17.42 -14.50
CA GLY A 111 -4.59 -18.20 -13.53
C GLY A 111 -4.27 -17.33 -12.33
N ALA A 112 -4.41 -17.86 -11.14
CA ALA A 112 -4.04 -17.18 -9.89
C ALA A 112 -2.59 -16.65 -9.90
N ASN A 113 -1.78 -17.15 -10.83
CA ASN A 113 -0.39 -16.76 -11.05
C ASN A 113 -0.23 -15.38 -11.73
N ASP A 114 -1.24 -14.92 -12.47
CA ASP A 114 -1.15 -13.64 -13.21
C ASP A 114 -1.37 -12.40 -12.33
N VAL A 115 -1.87 -12.59 -11.12
CA VAL A 115 -2.19 -11.47 -10.21
C VAL A 115 -1.12 -11.22 -9.14
N GLY A 116 -0.10 -12.06 -9.04
CA GLY A 116 0.99 -11.95 -8.06
C GLY A 116 2.18 -11.11 -8.56
N PHE A 117 3.26 -11.16 -7.80
CA PHE A 117 4.57 -10.56 -8.11
C PHE A 117 5.60 -11.63 -8.49
N GLY A 118 5.17 -12.83 -8.86
CA GLY A 118 6.05 -13.95 -9.07
C GLY A 118 6.74 -14.48 -7.81
N CYS A 119 6.21 -14.13 -6.63
CA CYS A 119 6.76 -14.57 -5.36
C CYS A 119 6.34 -16.02 -5.06
N ILE A 120 7.13 -16.73 -4.23
CA ILE A 120 6.85 -18.12 -3.81
C ILE A 120 5.43 -18.23 -3.22
N SER A 121 5.01 -17.22 -2.46
CA SER A 121 3.64 -17.10 -1.94
C SER A 121 2.94 -15.98 -2.69
N PRO A 122 1.91 -16.25 -3.49
CA PRO A 122 1.26 -15.25 -4.36
C PRO A 122 0.61 -14.11 -3.57
N ASP A 123 0.21 -14.36 -2.32
CA ASP A 123 -0.46 -13.37 -1.47
C ASP A 123 0.49 -12.69 -0.47
N ILE A 124 1.81 -12.94 -0.58
CA ILE A 124 2.81 -12.31 0.28
C ILE A 124 3.86 -11.62 -0.56
N LEU A 125 4.04 -10.31 -0.33
CA LEU A 125 5.12 -9.53 -0.92
C LEU A 125 6.05 -9.04 0.19
N ARG A 126 7.31 -9.42 0.13
CA ARG A 126 8.37 -8.85 0.96
C ARG A 126 9.07 -7.75 0.21
N VAL A 127 9.09 -6.56 0.79
CA VAL A 127 9.81 -5.41 0.25
C VAL A 127 11.00 -5.13 1.13
N GLN A 128 12.18 -5.32 0.58
CA GLN A 128 13.44 -5.04 1.25
C GLN A 128 13.94 -3.66 0.85
N ARG A 129 14.31 -2.85 1.85
CA ARG A 129 14.95 -1.55 1.63
C ARG A 129 16.42 -1.76 1.30
N ARG A 130 16.86 -1.26 0.13
CA ARG A 130 18.26 -1.27 -0.29
C ARG A 130 18.94 0.07 -0.06
N GLY A 131 18.17 1.14 -0.04
CA GLY A 131 18.65 2.51 0.16
C GLY A 131 17.49 3.46 0.45
N SER A 132 17.75 4.76 0.34
CA SER A 132 16.70 5.78 0.52
C SER A 132 15.65 5.74 -0.58
N ASN A 133 16.07 5.44 -1.81
CA ASN A 133 15.24 5.46 -3.01
C ASN A 133 15.31 4.13 -3.78
N GLU A 134 15.72 3.06 -3.13
CA GLU A 134 15.87 1.76 -3.76
C GLU A 134 15.28 0.65 -2.89
N ILE A 135 14.51 -0.24 -3.54
CA ILE A 135 13.88 -1.42 -2.93
C ILE A 135 14.09 -2.66 -3.78
N SER A 136 13.91 -3.83 -3.21
CA SER A 136 13.87 -5.11 -3.93
C SER A 136 12.80 -6.03 -3.37
N PHE A 137 12.40 -7.01 -4.18
CA PHE A 137 11.42 -8.03 -3.82
C PHE A 137 12.10 -9.41 -3.78
N PRO A 138 12.71 -9.77 -2.66
CA PRO A 138 13.42 -11.04 -2.55
C PRO A 138 12.49 -12.24 -2.76
N GLY A 139 12.89 -13.17 -3.62
CA GLY A 139 12.12 -14.39 -3.90
C GLY A 139 10.94 -14.19 -4.85
N CYS A 140 10.87 -13.08 -5.58
CA CYS A 140 9.85 -12.79 -6.58
C CYS A 140 10.48 -12.80 -7.98
N SER A 141 10.16 -13.82 -8.79
CA SER A 141 10.76 -14.03 -10.13
C SER A 141 10.44 -12.95 -11.14
N ASP A 142 9.28 -12.30 -11.00
CA ASP A 142 8.84 -11.24 -11.91
C ASP A 142 9.63 -9.94 -11.72
N PHE A 143 10.30 -9.79 -10.58
CA PHE A 143 11.06 -8.60 -10.22
C PHE A 143 12.49 -8.97 -9.77
N PRO A 144 13.32 -9.50 -10.69
CA PRO A 144 14.68 -9.96 -10.35
C PRO A 144 15.66 -8.81 -10.07
N TYR A 145 15.33 -7.59 -10.46
CA TYR A 145 16.14 -6.40 -10.25
C TYR A 145 15.59 -5.48 -9.18
N PRO A 146 16.40 -4.59 -8.61
CA PRO A 146 15.88 -3.56 -7.72
C PRO A 146 14.97 -2.56 -8.47
N LEU A 147 14.11 -1.90 -7.67
CA LEU A 147 13.28 -0.81 -8.12
C LEU A 147 13.77 0.49 -7.49
N VAL A 148 13.70 1.58 -8.25
CA VAL A 148 14.02 2.92 -7.78
C VAL A 148 12.80 3.81 -7.76
N ARG A 149 12.77 4.73 -6.79
CA ARG A 149 11.64 5.62 -6.58
C ARG A 149 11.55 6.64 -7.73
N CYS A 150 10.34 6.84 -8.23
CA CYS A 150 10.01 7.95 -9.12
C CYS A 150 9.99 9.29 -8.36
N PRO A 151 10.42 10.40 -9.00
CA PRO A 151 10.40 11.72 -8.39
C PRO A 151 8.99 12.25 -8.14
#